data_b138e69db028fbd2834d95d81888f9b1
#
_entry.id   b138e69db028fbd2834d95d81888f9b1
#
_cell.length_a   1.000
_cell.length_b   1.000
_cell.length_c   1.000
_cell.angle_alpha   90.00
_cell.angle_beta   90.00
_cell.angle_gamma   90.00
#
_symmetry.space_group_name_H-M   'P 1'
#
loop_
_entity.id
_entity.type
_entity.pdbx_description
1 polymer ?
#
loop_
_entity_poly.entity_id
_entity_poly.type
_entity_poly.pdbx_seq_one_letter_code
_entity_poly.pdbx_strand_id
1 'polypeptide(L)'
;MMEAGQMVSLLRRARHDYANHLQVISGYLEMGWEGQLSDYIRSIVAEINQERIIFESVGPEAALYFYEQLLRIKDVGIIIVYEDLDITSTQLLQTHNEPFNSIAAMLPDIPAGDDEPVLYLSIHEDETHINMFFSCDMWREESRQISIIKE
;
A
#
# COMPACT_ATOMS: atom_id res chain seq x y z
N MET A 1 3.46 19.58 2.79
CA MET A 1 1.99 19.44 2.58
C MET A 1 1.70 19.08 1.14
N MET A 2 0.78 18.16 0.90
CA MET A 2 0.37 17.78 -0.45
C MET A 2 -0.43 18.92 -1.09
N GLU A 3 -0.12 19.25 -2.33
CA GLU A 3 -0.81 20.30 -3.06
C GLU A 3 -2.18 19.85 -3.57
N ALA A 4 -3.07 20.82 -3.82
CA ALA A 4 -4.44 20.56 -4.28
C ALA A 4 -4.48 19.69 -5.55
N GLY A 5 -3.57 19.93 -6.50
CA GLY A 5 -3.48 19.11 -7.72
C GLY A 5 -3.17 17.66 -7.44
N GLN A 6 -2.28 17.39 -6.50
CA GLN A 6 -1.95 16.03 -6.06
C GLN A 6 -3.14 15.37 -5.37
N MET A 7 -3.85 16.11 -4.51
CA MET A 7 -5.05 15.60 -3.85
C MET A 7 -6.13 15.22 -4.86
N VAL A 8 -6.37 16.07 -5.85
CA VAL A 8 -7.34 15.80 -6.92
C VAL A 8 -6.94 14.56 -7.72
N SER A 9 -5.65 14.40 -8.01
CA SER A 9 -5.16 13.20 -8.70
C SER A 9 -5.43 11.93 -7.90
N LEU A 10 -5.21 11.96 -6.59
CA LEU A 10 -5.53 10.82 -5.72
C LEU A 10 -7.03 10.52 -5.70
N LEU A 11 -7.86 11.55 -5.61
CA LEU A 11 -9.32 11.38 -5.63
C LEU A 11 -9.81 10.82 -6.97
N ARG A 12 -9.25 11.29 -8.08
CA ARG A 12 -9.57 10.75 -9.41
C ARG A 12 -9.21 9.26 -9.50
N ARG A 13 -8.06 8.90 -8.98
CA ARG A 13 -7.61 7.50 -8.94
C ARG A 13 -8.56 6.65 -8.10
N ALA A 14 -8.91 7.10 -6.90
CA ALA A 14 -9.84 6.38 -6.03
C ALA A 14 -11.20 6.21 -6.71
N ARG A 15 -11.72 7.25 -7.33
CA ARG A 15 -13.00 7.17 -8.06
C ARG A 15 -12.95 6.20 -9.23
N HIS A 16 -11.85 6.20 -9.97
CA HIS A 16 -11.66 5.28 -11.08
C HIS A 16 -11.64 3.84 -10.60
N ASP A 17 -10.95 3.55 -9.50
CA ASP A 17 -10.87 2.21 -8.92
C ASP A 17 -12.24 1.75 -8.42
N TYR A 18 -13.01 2.61 -7.76
CA TYR A 18 -14.40 2.30 -7.37
C TYR A 18 -15.30 2.03 -8.56
N ALA A 19 -15.20 2.83 -9.61
CA ALA A 19 -15.96 2.63 -10.83
C ALA A 19 -15.65 1.26 -11.46
N ASN A 20 -14.37 0.88 -11.49
CA ASN A 20 -13.95 -0.43 -11.98
C ASN A 20 -14.53 -1.58 -11.14
N HIS A 21 -14.51 -1.45 -9.82
CA HIS A 21 -15.11 -2.45 -8.92
C HIS A 21 -16.60 -2.60 -9.19
N LEU A 22 -17.32 -1.49 -9.34
CA LEU A 22 -18.75 -1.52 -9.63
C LEU A 22 -19.04 -2.15 -10.99
N GLN A 23 -18.21 -1.92 -12.01
CA GLN A 23 -18.36 -2.54 -13.32
C GLN A 23 -18.17 -4.06 -13.25
N VAL A 24 -17.18 -4.54 -12.50
CA VAL A 24 -16.94 -5.97 -12.32
C VAL A 24 -18.10 -6.62 -11.58
N ILE A 25 -18.59 -5.99 -10.51
CA ILE A 25 -19.73 -6.46 -9.73
C ILE A 25 -20.96 -6.56 -10.64
N SER A 26 -21.24 -5.52 -11.42
CA SER A 26 -22.36 -5.47 -12.35
C SER A 26 -22.27 -6.59 -13.40
N GLY A 27 -21.06 -6.83 -13.92
CA GLY A 27 -20.82 -7.90 -14.89
C GLY A 27 -21.11 -9.29 -14.31
N TYR A 28 -20.66 -9.57 -13.11
CA TYR A 28 -20.94 -10.85 -12.44
C TYR A 28 -22.43 -11.01 -12.15
N LEU A 29 -23.12 -9.94 -11.76
CA LEU A 29 -24.56 -9.97 -11.55
C LEU A 29 -25.31 -10.31 -12.85
N GLU A 30 -24.95 -9.66 -13.95
CA GLU A 30 -25.60 -9.91 -15.25
C GLU A 30 -25.42 -11.34 -15.74
N MET A 31 -24.24 -11.91 -15.48
CA MET A 31 -23.92 -13.29 -15.85
C MET A 31 -24.49 -14.34 -14.89
N GLY A 32 -24.98 -13.91 -13.73
CA GLY A 32 -25.48 -14.83 -12.71
C GLY A 32 -24.39 -15.62 -12.00
N TRP A 33 -23.15 -15.12 -12.01
CA TRP A 33 -22.01 -15.78 -11.38
C TRP A 33 -21.90 -15.37 -9.90
N GLU A 34 -22.79 -15.88 -9.08
CA GLU A 34 -22.92 -15.50 -7.67
C GLU A 34 -21.68 -15.84 -6.82
N GLY A 35 -21.06 -16.99 -7.07
CA GLY A 35 -19.84 -17.40 -6.35
C GLY A 35 -18.68 -16.45 -6.58
N GLN A 36 -18.41 -16.13 -7.84
CA GLN A 36 -17.37 -15.19 -8.24
C GLN A 36 -17.65 -13.79 -7.72
N LEU A 37 -18.92 -13.37 -7.77
CA LEU A 37 -19.34 -12.08 -7.22
C LEU A 37 -19.07 -11.98 -5.73
N SER A 38 -19.44 -13.01 -4.97
CA SER A 38 -19.22 -13.06 -3.52
C SER A 38 -17.73 -12.99 -3.18
N ASP A 39 -16.91 -13.77 -3.89
CA ASP A 39 -15.45 -13.77 -3.69
C ASP A 39 -14.84 -12.41 -4.02
N TYR A 40 -15.30 -11.78 -5.09
CA TYR A 40 -14.82 -10.46 -5.49
C TYR A 40 -15.15 -9.40 -4.45
N ILE A 41 -16.38 -9.39 -3.94
CA ILE A 41 -16.80 -8.45 -2.88
C ILE A 41 -15.96 -8.65 -1.62
N ARG A 42 -15.70 -9.90 -1.23
CA ARG A 42 -14.83 -10.19 -0.07
C ARG A 42 -13.42 -9.65 -0.26
N SER A 43 -12.88 -9.76 -1.47
CA SER A 43 -11.53 -9.24 -1.76
C SER A 43 -11.49 -7.71 -1.64
N ILE A 44 -12.51 -7.01 -2.10
CA ILE A 44 -12.62 -5.55 -1.95
C ILE A 44 -12.71 -5.16 -0.47
N VAL A 45 -13.56 -5.84 0.30
CA VAL A 45 -13.72 -5.59 1.73
C VAL A 45 -12.39 -5.80 2.47
N ALA A 46 -11.67 -6.87 2.14
CA ALA A 46 -10.36 -7.14 2.73
C ALA A 46 -9.35 -6.04 2.40
N GLU A 47 -9.33 -5.57 1.16
CA GLU A 47 -8.46 -4.47 0.72
C GLU A 47 -8.77 -3.18 1.50
N ILE A 48 -10.05 -2.82 1.62
CA ILE A 48 -10.47 -1.63 2.37
C ILE A 48 -10.06 -1.76 3.85
N ASN A 49 -10.24 -2.92 4.45
CA ASN A 49 -9.85 -3.16 5.84
C ASN A 49 -8.34 -3.08 6.05
N GLN A 50 -7.55 -3.54 5.09
CA GLN A 50 -6.08 -3.43 5.13
C GLN A 50 -5.61 -1.98 5.02
N GLU A 51 -6.32 -1.16 4.25
CA GLU A 51 -6.00 0.27 4.11
C GLU A 51 -6.39 1.09 5.33
N ARG A 52 -7.24 0.57 6.21
CA ARG A 52 -7.73 1.28 7.39
C ARG A 52 -6.60 1.80 8.26
N ILE A 53 -5.53 1.03 8.43
CA ILE A 53 -4.39 1.41 9.28
C ILE A 53 -3.76 2.74 8.82
N ILE A 54 -3.73 2.99 7.51
CA ILE A 54 -3.20 4.24 6.96
C ILE A 54 -3.99 5.44 7.49
N PHE A 55 -5.31 5.31 7.54
CA PHE A 55 -6.18 6.44 7.89
C PHE A 55 -6.45 6.58 9.38
N GLU A 56 -6.19 5.54 10.17
CA GLU A 56 -6.46 5.54 11.61
C GLU A 56 -5.20 5.68 12.48
N SER A 57 -4.03 5.33 11.97
CA SER A 57 -2.80 5.25 12.77
C SER A 57 -1.93 6.49 12.72
N VAL A 58 -2.08 7.34 11.70
CA VAL A 58 -1.23 8.50 11.48
C VAL A 58 -2.07 9.74 11.19
N GLY A 59 -1.44 10.91 11.25
CA GLY A 59 -2.11 12.17 10.94
C GLY A 59 -2.45 12.32 9.46
N PRO A 60 -3.27 13.33 9.10
CA PRO A 60 -3.78 13.46 7.73
C PRO A 60 -2.72 13.56 6.65
N GLU A 61 -1.64 14.31 6.88
CA GLU A 61 -0.57 14.45 5.89
C GLU A 61 0.17 13.14 5.66
N ALA A 62 0.46 12.43 6.74
CA ALA A 62 1.09 11.12 6.67
C ALA A 62 0.18 10.10 5.99
N ALA A 63 -1.11 10.13 6.29
CA ALA A 63 -2.08 9.24 5.66
C ALA A 63 -2.11 9.43 4.15
N LEU A 64 -2.16 10.66 3.67
CA LEU A 64 -2.14 10.96 2.23
C LEU A 64 -0.83 10.48 1.60
N TYR A 65 0.29 10.66 2.27
CA TYR A 65 1.59 10.22 1.79
C TYR A 65 1.64 8.69 1.65
N PHE A 66 1.27 7.96 2.68
CA PHE A 66 1.31 6.49 2.64
C PHE A 66 0.31 5.91 1.64
N TYR A 67 -0.85 6.53 1.50
CA TYR A 67 -1.82 6.12 0.48
C TYR A 67 -1.28 6.32 -0.94
N GLU A 68 -0.64 7.46 -1.20
CA GLU A 68 0.02 7.71 -2.49
C GLU A 68 1.12 6.68 -2.76
N GLN A 69 1.95 6.38 -1.75
CA GLN A 69 2.99 5.35 -1.87
C GLN A 69 2.38 3.98 -2.19
N LEU A 70 1.29 3.61 -1.52
CA LEU A 70 0.58 2.35 -1.77
C LEU A 70 0.16 2.26 -3.24
N LEU A 71 -0.40 3.33 -3.79
CA LEU A 71 -0.85 3.35 -5.20
C LEU A 71 0.32 3.28 -6.18
N ARG A 72 1.41 4.00 -5.91
CA ARG A 72 2.62 3.97 -6.75
C ARG A 72 3.27 2.59 -6.75
N ILE A 73 3.29 1.93 -5.60
CA ILE A 73 3.81 0.57 -5.46
C ILE A 73 2.91 -0.42 -6.21
N LYS A 74 1.61 -0.22 -6.16
CA LYS A 74 0.65 -1.02 -6.93
C LYS A 74 0.89 -0.90 -8.43
N ASP A 75 1.29 0.27 -8.92
CA ASP A 75 1.60 0.50 -10.33
C ASP A 75 2.80 -0.32 -10.82
N VAL A 76 3.70 -0.71 -9.93
CA VAL A 76 4.82 -1.61 -10.29
C VAL A 76 4.50 -3.09 -10.00
N GLY A 77 3.25 -3.40 -9.71
CA GLY A 77 2.77 -4.77 -9.60
C GLY A 77 2.86 -5.38 -8.21
N ILE A 78 3.01 -4.58 -7.15
CA ILE A 78 3.13 -5.07 -5.77
C ILE A 78 2.00 -4.53 -4.92
N ILE A 79 1.37 -5.41 -4.14
CA ILE A 79 0.39 -5.02 -3.14
C ILE A 79 1.13 -4.86 -1.81
N ILE A 80 1.09 -3.66 -1.25
CA ILE A 80 1.67 -3.41 0.06
C ILE A 80 0.58 -3.44 1.12
N VAL A 81 0.88 -4.09 2.24
CA VAL A 81 0.01 -4.12 3.42
C VAL A 81 0.80 -3.54 4.59
N TYR A 82 0.38 -2.39 5.07
CA TYR A 82 0.98 -1.80 6.26
C TYR A 82 0.45 -2.53 7.50
N GLU A 83 1.36 -3.13 8.26
CA GLU A 83 0.99 -3.83 9.48
C GLU A 83 1.04 -2.92 10.70
N ASP A 84 2.00 -1.98 10.71
CA ASP A 84 2.15 -1.02 11.77
C ASP A 84 2.80 0.26 11.24
N LEU A 85 2.26 1.40 11.66
CA LEU A 85 2.77 2.71 11.30
C LEU A 85 2.92 3.55 12.57
N ASP A 86 4.13 3.60 13.12
CA ASP A 86 4.47 4.38 14.30
C ASP A 86 5.48 5.46 13.92
N ILE A 87 4.97 6.55 13.37
CA ILE A 87 5.79 7.65 12.86
C ILE A 87 5.03 8.98 13.03
N THR A 88 5.75 10.03 13.40
CA THR A 88 5.17 11.36 13.60
C THR A 88 5.28 12.25 12.38
N SER A 89 6.37 12.12 11.60
CA SER A 89 6.59 12.94 10.41
C SER A 89 7.07 12.08 9.24
N THR A 90 6.48 12.30 8.07
CA THR A 90 6.88 11.62 6.84
C THR A 90 7.89 12.42 6.02
N GLN A 91 8.38 13.56 6.53
CA GLN A 91 9.25 14.43 5.77
C GLN A 91 10.52 13.74 5.27
N LEU A 92 11.16 12.96 6.14
CA LEU A 92 12.37 12.22 5.78
C LEU A 92 12.07 11.10 4.76
N LEU A 93 10.95 10.42 4.92
CA LEU A 93 10.49 9.43 3.93
C LEU A 93 10.21 10.08 2.58
N GLN A 94 9.61 11.26 2.58
CA GLN A 94 9.35 12.02 1.34
C GLN A 94 10.65 12.39 0.64
N THR A 95 11.65 12.83 1.39
CA THR A 95 12.96 13.20 0.84
C THR A 95 13.61 12.03 0.12
N HIS A 96 13.50 10.83 0.67
CA HIS A 96 14.08 9.61 0.11
C HIS A 96 13.12 8.82 -0.78
N ASN A 97 11.90 9.30 -0.96
CA ASN A 97 10.84 8.60 -1.70
C ASN A 97 10.67 7.15 -1.21
N GLU A 98 10.53 7.00 0.11
CA GLU A 98 10.37 5.70 0.75
C GLU A 98 8.91 5.47 1.21
N PRO A 99 8.40 4.26 1.18
CA PRO A 99 9.07 2.98 0.93
C PRO A 99 9.23 2.60 -0.57
N PHE A 100 8.78 3.42 -1.51
CA PHE A 100 8.81 3.10 -2.93
C PHE A 100 10.20 2.71 -3.42
N ASN A 101 11.23 3.51 -3.12
CA ASN A 101 12.59 3.25 -3.61
C ASN A 101 13.15 1.92 -3.10
N SER A 102 12.93 1.60 -1.82
CA SER A 102 13.39 0.33 -1.26
C SER A 102 12.68 -0.86 -1.92
N ILE A 103 11.38 -0.74 -2.16
CA ILE A 103 10.60 -1.80 -2.81
C ILE A 103 11.03 -1.96 -4.26
N ALA A 104 11.26 -0.87 -4.99
CA ALA A 104 11.77 -0.94 -6.36
C ALA A 104 13.11 -1.68 -6.43
N ALA A 105 14.00 -1.44 -5.46
CA ALA A 105 15.28 -2.12 -5.37
C ALA A 105 15.13 -3.61 -5.03
N MET A 106 14.06 -4.00 -4.34
CA MET A 106 13.78 -5.39 -3.97
C MET A 106 13.05 -6.20 -5.05
N LEU A 107 12.55 -5.54 -6.10
CA LEU A 107 11.76 -6.23 -7.14
C LEU A 107 12.41 -7.51 -7.68
N PRO A 108 13.73 -7.56 -7.96
CA PRO A 108 14.35 -8.81 -8.43
C PRO A 108 14.29 -9.95 -7.43
N ASP A 109 14.16 -9.66 -6.14
CA ASP A 109 14.13 -10.64 -5.05
C ASP A 109 12.72 -11.07 -4.69
N ILE A 110 11.70 -10.46 -5.30
CA ILE A 110 10.31 -10.81 -5.04
C ILE A 110 9.87 -11.84 -6.09
N PRO A 111 9.47 -13.05 -5.65
CA PRO A 111 9.10 -14.10 -6.58
C PRO A 111 7.90 -13.73 -7.44
N ALA A 112 7.99 -14.00 -8.73
CA ALA A 112 6.86 -13.87 -9.64
C ALA A 112 5.91 -15.06 -9.45
N GLY A 113 4.61 -14.79 -9.45
CA GLY A 113 3.57 -15.80 -9.33
C GLY A 113 2.38 -15.42 -10.23
N ASP A 114 1.32 -16.20 -10.13
CA ASP A 114 0.09 -15.95 -10.90
C ASP A 114 -0.65 -14.71 -10.38
N ASP A 115 -0.52 -14.44 -9.08
CA ASP A 115 -1.13 -13.27 -8.43
C ASP A 115 -0.08 -12.21 -8.14
N GLU A 116 -0.53 -10.98 -7.92
CA GLU A 116 0.35 -9.89 -7.49
C GLU A 116 0.95 -10.23 -6.11
N PRO A 117 2.28 -10.13 -5.96
CA PRO A 117 2.90 -10.40 -4.66
C PRO A 117 2.47 -9.40 -3.61
N VAL A 118 2.31 -9.88 -2.37
CA VAL A 118 1.96 -9.06 -1.22
C VAL A 118 3.20 -8.89 -0.34
N LEU A 119 3.50 -7.63 -0.04
CA LEU A 119 4.62 -7.25 0.80
C LEU A 119 4.08 -6.59 2.06
N TYR A 120 4.46 -7.11 3.21
CA TYR A 120 4.04 -6.56 4.51
C TYR A 120 5.09 -5.58 5.00
N LEU A 121 4.65 -4.44 5.50
CA LEU A 121 5.55 -3.37 5.92
C LEU A 121 5.14 -2.81 7.28
N SER A 122 6.10 -2.75 8.19
CA SER A 122 5.99 -2.01 9.45
C SER A 122 7.01 -0.89 9.46
N ILE A 123 6.60 0.29 9.92
CA ILE A 123 7.48 1.46 10.02
C ILE A 123 7.45 1.96 11.46
N HIS A 124 8.64 2.04 12.04
CA HIS A 124 8.82 2.52 13.42
C HIS A 124 9.88 3.61 13.46
N GLU A 125 9.57 4.67 14.15
CA GLU A 125 10.47 5.78 14.37
C GLU A 125 11.03 5.73 15.79
N ASP A 126 12.36 5.80 15.93
CA ASP A 126 13.02 6.02 17.20
C ASP A 126 13.72 7.38 17.20
N GLU A 127 14.54 7.68 18.22
CA GLU A 127 15.21 8.97 18.34
C GLU A 127 16.22 9.25 17.23
N THR A 128 16.79 8.21 16.63
CA THR A 128 17.91 8.33 15.68
C THR A 128 17.58 7.82 14.28
N HIS A 129 16.58 6.96 14.13
CA HIS A 129 16.30 6.29 12.86
C HIS A 129 14.80 6.19 12.58
N ILE A 130 14.49 6.06 11.31
CA ILE A 130 13.21 5.52 10.85
C ILE A 130 13.51 4.12 10.33
N ASN A 131 12.88 3.11 10.93
CA ASN A 131 13.12 1.71 10.62
C ASN A 131 11.95 1.14 9.85
N MET A 132 12.22 0.55 8.68
CA MET A 132 11.24 -0.12 7.86
C MET A 132 11.54 -1.62 7.86
N PHE A 133 10.51 -2.42 8.18
CA PHE A 133 10.59 -3.88 8.23
C PHE A 133 9.70 -4.46 7.15
N PHE A 134 10.31 -5.09 6.15
CA PHE A 134 9.62 -5.70 5.03
C PHE A 134 9.58 -7.21 5.19
N SER A 135 8.43 -7.82 4.96
CA SER A 135 8.29 -9.27 4.92
C SER A 135 7.40 -9.71 3.76
N CYS A 136 7.63 -10.93 3.32
CA CYS A 136 6.87 -11.56 2.24
C CYS A 136 6.79 -13.05 2.55
N ASP A 137 5.62 -13.66 2.36
CA ASP A 137 5.41 -15.08 2.64
C ASP A 137 6.34 -15.98 1.83
N MET A 138 6.80 -15.50 0.68
CA MET A 138 7.69 -16.26 -0.21
C MET A 138 9.16 -16.19 0.17
N TRP A 139 9.54 -15.34 1.10
CA TRP A 139 10.93 -15.23 1.56
C TRP A 139 11.23 -16.26 2.63
N ARG A 140 12.47 -16.77 2.59
CA ARG A 140 12.99 -17.67 3.64
C ARG A 140 13.33 -16.90 4.91
N GLU A 141 13.66 -15.63 4.78
CA GLU A 141 13.94 -14.72 5.88
C GLU A 141 12.63 -14.25 6.50
N GLU A 142 12.62 -13.99 7.81
CA GLU A 142 11.43 -13.48 8.48
C GLU A 142 11.11 -12.06 8.03
N SER A 143 12.15 -11.20 7.92
CA SER A 143 11.98 -9.83 7.47
C SER A 143 13.30 -9.23 7.01
N ARG A 144 13.20 -8.13 6.25
CA ARG A 144 14.33 -7.29 5.85
C ARG A 144 14.15 -5.93 6.46
N GLN A 145 15.17 -5.43 7.12
CA GLN A 145 15.15 -4.12 7.74
C GLN A 145 15.96 -3.12 6.92
N ILE A 146 15.34 -1.97 6.64
CA ILE A 146 16.01 -0.82 6.04
C ILE A 146 15.79 0.36 6.97
N SER A 147 16.88 1.04 7.34
CA SER A 147 16.84 2.16 8.28
C SER A 147 17.33 3.43 7.63
N ILE A 148 16.66 4.54 7.94
CA ILE A 148 17.05 5.89 7.54
C ILE A 148 17.48 6.65 8.78
N ILE A 149 18.68 7.21 8.74
CA ILE A 149 19.23 7.95 9.86
C ILE A 149 18.66 9.36 9.89
N LYS A 150 18.17 9.78 11.04
CA LYS A 150 17.74 11.15 11.27
C LYS A 150 18.98 12.03 11.46
N GLU A 151 19.00 13.16 10.81
CA GLU A 151 20.06 14.17 10.97
C GLU A 151 19.72 15.23 12.01
#